data_cde93326c8652e6cd54e2d6b0316a9a4
#
_entry.id   cde93326c8652e6cd54e2d6b0316a9a4
#
_cell.length_a   1.000
_cell.length_b   1.000
_cell.length_c   1.000
_cell.angle_alpha   90.00
_cell.angle_beta   90.00
_cell.angle_gamma   90.00
#
_symmetry.space_group_name_H-M   'P 1'
#
loop_
_entity.id
_entity.type
_entity.pdbx_description
1 polymer ?
#
loop_
_entity_poly.entity_id
_entity_poly.type
_entity_poly.pdbx_seq_one_letter_code
_entity_poly.pdbx_strand_id
1 'polypeptide(L)'
;MANEASTRRDLLQILGALPLAVVWPAPRPAAAQAPASGPAKVETKGLTAKIRFESVLSGYLGELNGRYKLRVTELVLEPGGYVGEHHHAGPGIRQVTAGQMTYVLPDKTVIYGPGDFFFESGDVTHTALNKTDAPMVHLLFEILPASLQGPSIMPMPAMKH
;
A
#
# COMPACT_ATOMS: atom_id res chain seq x y z
N MET A 1 43.82 -59.10 46.48
CA MET A 1 44.89 -58.29 47.08
C MET A 1 44.34 -56.89 47.18
N ALA A 2 43.84 -56.60 48.36
CA ALA A 2 44.45 -55.75 49.37
C ALA A 2 44.39 -54.29 48.96
N ASN A 3 43.55 -53.57 49.59
CA ASN A 3 43.65 -52.74 50.83
C ASN A 3 43.89 -51.31 50.46
N GLU A 4 43.41 -50.25 51.01
CA GLU A 4 42.96 -49.93 52.36
C GLU A 4 42.18 -48.62 52.37
N ALA A 5 41.31 -48.49 53.31
CA ALA A 5 40.58 -47.36 53.71
C ALA A 5 41.48 -46.26 54.31
N SER A 6 41.10 -45.04 54.19
CA SER A 6 41.41 -44.04 55.25
C SER A 6 40.37 -42.94 55.29
N THR A 7 39.67 -43.01 56.43
CA THR A 7 38.81 -42.04 57.06
C THR A 7 39.55 -40.77 57.45
N ARG A 8 39.05 -39.60 57.21
CA ARG A 8 39.22 -38.47 58.11
C ARG A 8 38.01 -37.59 58.11
N ARG A 9 37.53 -37.43 59.29
CA ARG A 9 36.42 -36.69 59.82
C ARG A 9 36.63 -35.17 59.80
N ASP A 10 35.49 -34.50 59.73
CA ASP A 10 35.13 -33.26 60.40
C ASP A 10 35.91 -31.98 60.08
N LEU A 11 35.21 -31.08 59.45
CA LEU A 11 35.09 -29.68 59.93
C LEU A 11 33.81 -29.06 59.43
N LEU A 12 32.85 -28.90 60.32
CA LEU A 12 31.69 -28.00 60.19
C LEU A 12 32.20 -26.58 60.05
N GLN A 13 31.86 -25.91 58.95
CA GLN A 13 31.78 -24.46 58.93
C GLN A 13 30.39 -24.04 58.44
N ILE A 14 29.65 -23.53 59.41
CA ILE A 14 28.40 -22.82 59.23
C ILE A 14 28.73 -21.48 58.57
N LEU A 15 28.43 -21.32 57.28
CA LEU A 15 28.38 -20.03 56.60
C LEU A 15 26.93 -19.72 56.31
N GLY A 16 26.43 -18.70 57.03
CA GLY A 16 25.05 -18.22 56.95
C GLY A 16 24.65 -17.83 55.53
N ALA A 17 23.59 -18.44 55.04
CA ALA A 17 22.96 -18.04 53.81
C ALA A 17 22.17 -16.75 54.03
N LEU A 18 22.67 -15.65 53.48
CA LEU A 18 21.89 -14.43 53.31
C LEU A 18 20.87 -14.67 52.20
N PRO A 19 19.58 -14.39 52.38
CA PRO A 19 18.62 -14.48 51.30
C PRO A 19 18.88 -13.35 50.30
N LEU A 20 19.32 -13.72 49.10
CA LEU A 20 19.29 -12.83 47.94
C LEU A 20 17.82 -12.56 47.62
N ALA A 21 17.34 -11.38 47.98
CA ALA A 21 16.04 -10.89 47.53
C ALA A 21 16.13 -10.62 46.01
N VAL A 22 15.62 -11.55 45.21
CA VAL A 22 15.42 -11.34 43.79
C VAL A 22 14.30 -10.31 43.62
N VAL A 23 14.70 -9.05 43.38
CA VAL A 23 13.73 -8.00 43.01
C VAL A 23 13.29 -8.27 41.60
N TRP A 24 12.11 -8.84 41.46
CA TRP A 24 11.45 -9.00 40.14
C TRP A 24 11.04 -7.62 39.65
N PRO A 25 11.46 -7.17 38.44
CA PRO A 25 10.98 -5.91 37.92
C PRO A 25 9.47 -6.02 37.69
N ALA A 26 8.72 -5.08 38.24
CA ALA A 26 7.29 -4.99 38.03
C ALA A 26 6.98 -4.89 36.50
N PRO A 27 5.95 -5.59 35.99
CA PRO A 27 5.58 -5.48 34.60
C PRO A 27 5.27 -4.01 34.28
N ARG A 28 5.97 -3.45 33.29
CA ARG A 28 5.64 -2.13 32.74
C ARG A 28 4.23 -2.20 32.17
N PRO A 29 3.36 -1.22 32.48
CA PRO A 29 2.08 -1.15 31.80
C PRO A 29 2.33 -1.10 30.28
N ALA A 30 1.69 -2.01 29.55
CA ALA A 30 1.71 -1.97 28.08
C ALA A 30 1.24 -0.58 27.65
N ALA A 31 2.09 0.13 26.91
CA ALA A 31 1.69 1.38 26.30
C ALA A 31 0.45 1.09 25.44
N ALA A 32 -0.65 1.79 25.74
CA ALA A 32 -1.86 1.69 24.95
C ALA A 32 -1.46 2.01 23.50
N GLN A 33 -1.54 1.00 22.62
CA GLN A 33 -1.37 1.22 21.19
C GLN A 33 -2.44 2.21 20.75
N ALA A 34 -2.01 3.32 20.15
CA ALA A 34 -2.92 4.24 19.49
C ALA A 34 -3.82 3.44 18.51
N PRO A 35 -5.12 3.76 18.40
CA PRO A 35 -6.00 3.04 17.52
C PRO A 35 -5.39 3.05 16.11
N ALA A 36 -5.31 1.87 15.49
CA ALA A 36 -4.82 1.72 14.14
C ALA A 36 -5.60 2.70 13.25
N SER A 37 -4.89 3.63 12.62
CA SER A 37 -5.47 4.50 11.63
C SER A 37 -6.19 3.61 10.60
N GLY A 38 -7.45 3.91 10.29
CA GLY A 38 -8.23 3.17 9.28
C GLY A 38 -7.45 3.08 7.96
N PRO A 39 -7.89 2.22 7.03
CA PRO A 39 -7.16 2.01 5.79
C PRO A 39 -6.85 3.35 5.13
N ALA A 40 -5.59 3.54 4.74
CA ALA A 40 -5.13 4.75 4.07
C ALA A 40 -6.02 5.01 2.85
N LYS A 41 -6.48 6.24 2.68
CA LYS A 41 -7.28 6.66 1.53
C LYS A 41 -6.46 7.59 0.66
N VAL A 42 -6.60 7.45 -0.64
CA VAL A 42 -6.02 8.42 -1.59
C VAL A 42 -6.78 9.73 -1.46
N GLU A 43 -6.05 10.81 -1.22
CA GLU A 43 -6.63 12.14 -1.18
C GLU A 43 -7.01 12.61 -2.58
N THR A 44 -8.21 13.13 -2.75
CA THR A 44 -8.69 13.63 -4.04
C THR A 44 -9.44 14.93 -3.87
N LYS A 45 -9.34 15.81 -4.87
CA LYS A 45 -10.09 17.06 -4.95
C LYS A 45 -10.61 17.25 -6.37
N GLY A 46 -11.89 17.61 -6.50
CA GLY A 46 -12.49 17.89 -7.81
C GLY A 46 -12.50 16.71 -8.77
N LEU A 47 -12.43 15.46 -8.26
CA LEU A 47 -12.43 14.26 -9.06
C LEU A 47 -13.85 13.70 -9.20
N THR A 48 -14.26 13.47 -10.45
CA THR A 48 -15.42 12.66 -10.79
C THR A 48 -14.99 11.45 -11.62
N ALA A 49 -15.42 10.25 -11.24
CA ALA A 49 -15.11 9.01 -11.93
C ALA A 49 -16.40 8.31 -12.38
N LYS A 50 -16.46 7.88 -13.62
CA LYS A 50 -17.60 7.16 -14.20
C LYS A 50 -17.13 5.94 -14.97
N ILE A 51 -17.51 4.76 -14.53
CA ILE A 51 -17.29 3.54 -15.32
C ILE A 51 -18.13 3.62 -16.59
N ARG A 52 -17.48 3.56 -17.73
CA ARG A 52 -18.08 3.58 -19.07
C ARG A 52 -18.28 2.19 -19.63
N PHE A 53 -17.41 1.27 -19.22
CA PHE A 53 -17.45 -0.13 -19.64
C PHE A 53 -16.78 -1.00 -18.59
N GLU A 54 -17.30 -2.20 -18.38
CA GLU A 54 -16.66 -3.24 -17.59
C GLU A 54 -17.09 -4.61 -18.10
N SER A 55 -16.15 -5.51 -18.31
CA SER A 55 -16.41 -6.90 -18.70
C SER A 55 -15.33 -7.82 -18.20
N VAL A 56 -15.73 -8.94 -17.61
CA VAL A 56 -14.80 -10.01 -17.28
C VAL A 56 -14.23 -10.58 -18.57
N LEU A 57 -12.90 -10.73 -18.60
CA LEU A 57 -12.23 -11.26 -19.78
C LEU A 57 -12.59 -12.72 -20.02
N SER A 58 -12.84 -13.03 -21.29
CA SER A 58 -13.12 -14.37 -21.79
C SER A 58 -12.62 -14.47 -23.23
N GLY A 59 -12.32 -15.67 -23.72
CA GLY A 59 -11.92 -15.91 -25.09
C GLY A 59 -10.47 -16.38 -25.24
N TYR A 60 -9.76 -15.84 -26.24
CA TYR A 60 -8.49 -16.40 -26.72
C TYR A 60 -7.36 -16.49 -25.69
N LEU A 61 -7.25 -15.53 -24.77
CA LEU A 61 -6.24 -15.53 -23.70
C LEU A 61 -6.77 -16.29 -22.47
N GLY A 62 -6.75 -17.62 -22.55
CA GLY A 62 -7.34 -18.51 -21.54
C GLY A 62 -6.87 -18.26 -20.11
N GLU A 63 -5.59 -17.84 -19.94
CA GLU A 63 -5.01 -17.54 -18.64
C GLU A 63 -5.66 -16.34 -17.94
N LEU A 64 -6.29 -15.46 -18.70
CA LEU A 64 -6.97 -14.27 -18.18
C LEU A 64 -8.45 -14.49 -17.92
N ASN A 65 -9.03 -15.55 -18.52
CA ASN A 65 -10.48 -15.81 -18.47
C ASN A 65 -10.99 -15.97 -17.03
N GLY A 66 -12.00 -15.18 -16.69
CA GLY A 66 -12.63 -15.20 -15.37
C GLY A 66 -11.78 -14.62 -14.22
N ARG A 67 -10.48 -14.41 -14.45
CA ARG A 67 -9.53 -13.92 -13.42
C ARG A 67 -9.38 -12.42 -13.45
N TYR A 68 -9.54 -11.83 -14.64
CA TYR A 68 -9.39 -10.41 -14.88
C TYR A 68 -10.60 -9.84 -15.59
N LYS A 69 -10.73 -8.53 -15.53
CA LYS A 69 -11.72 -7.75 -16.26
C LYS A 69 -11.07 -6.58 -16.97
N LEU A 70 -11.61 -6.18 -18.10
CA LEU A 70 -11.33 -4.91 -18.73
C LEU A 70 -12.32 -3.88 -18.20
N ARG A 71 -11.80 -2.75 -17.76
CA ARG A 71 -12.60 -1.61 -17.32
C ARG A 71 -12.18 -0.37 -18.08
N VAL A 72 -13.16 0.40 -18.51
CA VAL A 72 -12.95 1.76 -19.01
C VAL A 72 -13.62 2.74 -18.07
N THR A 73 -12.82 3.63 -17.49
CA THR A 73 -13.28 4.67 -16.58
C THR A 73 -13.01 6.04 -17.19
N GLU A 74 -14.02 6.88 -17.26
CA GLU A 74 -13.85 8.30 -17.56
C GLU A 74 -13.64 9.04 -16.25
N LEU A 75 -12.60 9.86 -16.21
CA LEU A 75 -12.27 10.72 -15.08
C LEU A 75 -12.30 12.17 -15.52
N VAL A 76 -12.98 12.99 -14.74
CA VAL A 76 -12.98 14.44 -14.86
C VAL A 76 -12.29 15.01 -13.64
N LEU A 77 -11.33 15.88 -13.87
CA LEU A 77 -10.62 16.61 -12.82
C LEU A 77 -10.84 18.09 -13.01
N GLU A 78 -11.57 18.70 -12.11
CA GLU A 78 -11.92 20.13 -12.13
C GLU A 78 -10.68 21.03 -12.03
N PRO A 79 -10.76 22.30 -12.39
CA PRO A 79 -9.67 23.27 -12.21
C PRO A 79 -9.11 23.25 -10.78
N GLY A 80 -7.80 23.13 -10.66
CA GLY A 80 -7.11 22.99 -9.37
C GLY A 80 -7.41 21.70 -8.62
N GLY A 81 -8.03 20.73 -9.31
CA GLY A 81 -8.28 19.40 -8.79
C GLY A 81 -7.02 18.50 -8.84
N TYR A 82 -7.03 17.45 -8.03
CA TYR A 82 -5.93 16.50 -7.98
C TYR A 82 -6.37 15.12 -7.49
N VAL A 83 -5.56 14.13 -7.84
CA VAL A 83 -5.52 12.82 -7.18
C VAL A 83 -4.14 12.74 -6.54
N GLY A 84 -4.10 12.67 -5.21
CA GLY A 84 -2.88 12.60 -4.42
C GLY A 84 -2.05 11.36 -4.77
N GLU A 85 -0.96 11.17 -4.07
CA GLU A 85 -0.03 10.08 -4.34
C GLU A 85 -0.73 8.71 -4.25
N HIS A 86 -0.67 7.95 -5.33
CA HIS A 86 -1.34 6.65 -5.47
C HIS A 86 -0.68 5.77 -6.53
N HIS A 87 -1.10 4.52 -6.57
CA HIS A 87 -0.84 3.57 -7.64
C HIS A 87 -2.16 2.90 -8.05
N HIS A 88 -2.14 1.99 -9.02
CA HIS A 88 -3.34 1.32 -9.51
C HIS A 88 -3.35 -0.18 -9.21
N ALA A 89 -4.54 -0.76 -9.15
CA ALA A 89 -4.73 -2.20 -8.92
C ALA A 89 -4.35 -3.08 -10.14
N GLY A 90 -3.99 -2.48 -11.26
CA GLY A 90 -3.55 -3.18 -12.46
C GLY A 90 -3.04 -2.23 -13.54
N PRO A 91 -2.42 -2.78 -14.59
CA PRO A 91 -1.88 -2.01 -15.69
C PRO A 91 -2.99 -1.45 -16.57
N GLY A 92 -2.65 -0.37 -17.29
CA GLY A 92 -3.58 0.20 -18.24
C GLY A 92 -2.99 1.27 -19.15
N ILE A 93 -3.80 1.68 -20.13
CA ILE A 93 -3.51 2.80 -21.00
C ILE A 93 -4.40 3.97 -20.58
N ARG A 94 -3.84 5.16 -20.61
CA ARG A 94 -4.53 6.43 -20.35
C ARG A 94 -4.58 7.23 -21.64
N GLN A 95 -5.71 7.90 -21.86
CA GLN A 95 -5.87 8.84 -22.95
C GLN A 95 -6.43 10.15 -22.42
N VAL A 96 -5.73 11.25 -22.58
CA VAL A 96 -6.29 12.59 -22.31
C VAL A 96 -7.18 12.97 -23.48
N THR A 97 -8.43 13.33 -23.21
CA THR A 97 -9.42 13.69 -24.23
C THR A 97 -9.76 15.18 -24.23
N ALA A 98 -9.58 15.86 -23.09
CA ALA A 98 -9.76 17.30 -22.98
C ALA A 98 -8.91 17.88 -21.84
N GLY A 99 -8.59 19.16 -21.92
CA GLY A 99 -7.78 19.86 -20.92
C GLY A 99 -6.33 19.40 -20.91
N GLN A 100 -5.66 19.56 -19.77
CA GLN A 100 -4.25 19.20 -19.62
C GLN A 100 -4.00 18.54 -18.27
N MET A 101 -3.30 17.41 -18.28
CA MET A 101 -2.88 16.69 -17.07
C MET A 101 -1.42 17.00 -16.77
N THR A 102 -1.13 17.43 -15.53
CA THR A 102 0.22 17.40 -14.97
C THR A 102 0.39 16.10 -14.21
N TYR A 103 1.23 15.23 -14.73
CA TYR A 103 1.50 13.89 -14.19
C TYR A 103 2.86 13.86 -13.51
N VAL A 104 2.87 13.67 -12.18
CA VAL A 104 4.07 13.75 -11.36
C VAL A 104 4.49 12.33 -10.95
N LEU A 105 5.65 11.94 -11.40
CA LEU A 105 6.35 10.69 -11.06
C LEU A 105 7.48 10.99 -10.05
N PRO A 106 8.04 10.00 -9.38
CA PRO A 106 9.13 10.20 -8.43
C PRO A 106 10.37 10.91 -9.02
N ASP A 107 10.64 10.69 -10.30
CA ASP A 107 11.84 11.16 -11.00
C ASP A 107 11.57 12.30 -11.99
N LYS A 108 10.32 12.54 -12.35
CA LYS A 108 9.96 13.53 -13.38
C LYS A 108 8.51 13.98 -13.31
N THR A 109 8.24 15.09 -13.99
CA THR A 109 6.88 15.55 -14.26
C THR A 109 6.66 15.55 -15.78
N VAL A 110 5.52 15.02 -16.20
CA VAL A 110 5.10 14.99 -17.61
C VAL A 110 3.78 15.73 -17.74
N ILE A 111 3.60 16.43 -18.84
CA ILE A 111 2.35 17.09 -19.18
C ILE A 111 1.74 16.38 -20.38
N TYR A 112 0.49 15.94 -20.21
CA TYR A 112 -0.29 15.30 -21.27
C TYR A 112 -1.46 16.19 -21.67
N GLY A 113 -1.70 16.30 -22.98
CA GLY A 113 -2.79 17.05 -23.57
C GLY A 113 -3.76 16.17 -24.37
N PRO A 114 -4.79 16.78 -24.99
CA PRO A 114 -5.78 16.04 -25.77
C PRO A 114 -5.13 15.23 -26.90
N GLY A 115 -5.47 13.95 -26.96
CA GLY A 115 -4.92 13.01 -27.94
C GLY A 115 -3.70 12.22 -27.44
N ASP A 116 -3.07 12.62 -26.34
CA ASP A 116 -1.93 11.90 -25.78
C ASP A 116 -2.38 10.59 -25.14
N PHE A 117 -1.55 9.56 -25.33
CA PHE A 117 -1.67 8.26 -24.67
C PHE A 117 -0.42 7.97 -23.85
N PHE A 118 -0.61 7.31 -22.72
CA PHE A 118 0.51 6.79 -21.94
C PHE A 118 0.13 5.49 -21.23
N PHE A 119 1.14 4.72 -20.91
CA PHE A 119 1.00 3.45 -20.21
C PHE A 119 1.34 3.61 -18.73
N GLU A 120 0.53 2.99 -17.87
CA GLU A 120 0.81 2.78 -16.45
C GLU A 120 0.86 1.29 -16.17
N SER A 121 1.94 0.83 -15.56
CA SER A 121 2.10 -0.59 -15.18
C SER A 121 1.21 -0.99 -13.99
N GLY A 122 0.72 -0.01 -13.26
CA GLY A 122 -0.12 -0.20 -12.07
C GLY A 122 0.65 -0.11 -10.75
N ASP A 123 1.93 -0.39 -10.73
CA ASP A 123 2.80 -0.43 -9.55
C ASP A 123 3.64 0.84 -9.35
N VAL A 124 3.62 1.77 -10.29
CA VAL A 124 4.35 3.04 -10.19
C VAL A 124 3.49 4.09 -9.48
N THR A 125 4.05 4.64 -8.42
CA THR A 125 3.43 5.72 -7.66
C THR A 125 3.49 7.04 -8.41
N HIS A 126 2.38 7.77 -8.40
CA HIS A 126 2.27 9.06 -9.06
C HIS A 126 1.18 9.94 -8.46
N THR A 127 1.17 11.20 -8.88
CA THR A 127 0.13 12.19 -8.58
C THR A 127 -0.39 12.78 -9.89
N ALA A 128 -1.70 12.91 -10.04
CA ALA A 128 -2.33 13.57 -11.18
C ALA A 128 -2.93 14.90 -10.75
N LEU A 129 -2.63 15.97 -11.48
CA LEU A 129 -3.03 17.33 -11.17
C LEU A 129 -3.63 18.02 -12.40
N ASN A 130 -4.69 18.78 -12.20
CA ASN A 130 -5.15 19.77 -13.16
C ASN A 130 -4.72 21.16 -12.69
N LYS A 131 -3.67 21.71 -13.28
CA LYS A 131 -3.12 23.04 -12.97
C LYS A 131 -3.69 24.15 -13.85
N THR A 132 -4.68 23.81 -14.70
CA THR A 132 -5.31 24.75 -15.62
C THR A 132 -6.63 25.28 -15.06
N ASP A 133 -7.23 26.22 -15.74
CA ASP A 133 -8.52 26.84 -15.45
C ASP A 133 -9.71 26.17 -16.15
N ALA A 134 -9.45 25.11 -16.92
CA ALA A 134 -10.46 24.29 -17.59
C ALA A 134 -10.49 22.87 -17.04
N PRO A 135 -11.62 22.15 -17.08
CA PRO A 135 -11.67 20.74 -16.70
C PRO A 135 -10.76 19.89 -17.56
N MET A 136 -10.08 18.92 -16.94
CA MET A 136 -9.30 17.89 -17.61
C MET A 136 -10.10 16.60 -17.63
N VAL A 137 -10.18 15.95 -18.80
CA VAL A 137 -10.88 14.68 -18.97
C VAL A 137 -9.93 13.65 -19.53
N HIS A 138 -9.91 12.47 -18.94
CA HIS A 138 -9.16 11.34 -19.47
C HIS A 138 -9.89 10.01 -19.31
N LEU A 139 -9.56 9.06 -20.19
CA LEU A 139 -10.05 7.69 -20.15
C LEU A 139 -8.96 6.77 -19.63
N LEU A 140 -9.33 5.91 -18.71
CA LEU A 140 -8.50 4.82 -18.21
C LEU A 140 -9.01 3.50 -18.79
N PHE A 141 -8.14 2.79 -19.52
CA PHE A 141 -8.39 1.44 -20.01
C PHE A 141 -7.52 0.49 -19.18
N GLU A 142 -8.12 -0.27 -18.27
CA GLU A 142 -7.39 -1.05 -17.27
C GLU A 142 -7.72 -2.53 -17.33
N ILE A 143 -6.70 -3.36 -17.13
CA ILE A 143 -6.87 -4.79 -16.85
C ILE A 143 -6.77 -4.95 -15.33
N LEU A 144 -7.88 -5.30 -14.71
CA LEU A 144 -8.02 -5.36 -13.24
C LEU A 144 -8.40 -6.77 -12.79
N PRO A 145 -8.08 -7.16 -11.55
CA PRO A 145 -8.63 -8.39 -10.98
C PRO A 145 -10.15 -8.42 -11.10
N ALA A 146 -10.74 -9.55 -11.55
CA ALA A 146 -12.20 -9.66 -11.73
C ALA A 146 -12.96 -9.40 -10.42
N SER A 147 -12.35 -9.74 -9.28
CA SER A 147 -12.91 -9.54 -7.94
C SER A 147 -12.86 -8.10 -7.42
N LEU A 148 -12.11 -7.21 -8.08
CA LEU A 148 -11.96 -5.82 -7.60
C LEU A 148 -13.33 -5.11 -7.61
N GLN A 149 -13.74 -4.61 -6.45
CA GLN A 149 -14.89 -3.74 -6.29
C GLN A 149 -14.43 -2.30 -6.03
N GLY A 150 -15.14 -1.32 -6.58
CA GLY A 150 -14.82 0.11 -6.38
C GLY A 150 -13.68 0.62 -7.28
N PRO A 151 -13.04 1.72 -6.86
CA PRO A 151 -11.95 2.38 -7.63
C PRO A 151 -10.73 1.48 -7.81
N SER A 152 -9.98 1.71 -8.90
CA SER A 152 -8.68 1.07 -9.13
C SER A 152 -7.51 1.80 -8.47
N ILE A 153 -7.73 3.05 -8.03
CA ILE A 153 -6.70 3.81 -7.29
C ILE A 153 -6.46 3.20 -5.92
N MET A 154 -5.20 2.95 -5.60
CA MET A 154 -4.74 2.33 -4.37
C MET A 154 -3.84 3.28 -3.60
N PRO A 155 -4.03 3.43 -2.28
CA PRO A 155 -3.14 4.23 -1.46
C PRO A 155 -1.77 3.56 -1.35
N MET A 156 -0.76 4.38 -1.06
CA MET A 156 0.56 3.85 -0.73
C MET A 156 0.47 2.87 0.44
N PRO A 157 1.23 1.77 0.40
CA PRO A 157 1.37 0.91 1.56
C PRO A 157 1.88 1.73 2.75
N ALA A 158 1.28 1.57 3.93
CA ALA A 158 1.82 2.20 5.13
C ALA A 158 3.28 1.75 5.31
N MET A 159 4.21 2.69 5.37
CA MET A 159 5.60 2.38 5.68
C MET A 159 5.66 1.74 7.07
N LYS A 160 6.11 0.51 7.14
CA LYS A 160 6.43 -0.16 8.41
C LYS A 160 7.73 0.46 8.92
N HIS A 161 7.64 1.31 9.92
CA HIS A 161 8.77 1.79 10.69
C HIS A 161 9.24 0.74 11.69
#